data_e71e0bb5caece7de1ce0814c0f00d9be
#
_entry.id   e71e0bb5caece7de1ce0814c0f00d9be
#
_cell.length_a   1.000
_cell.length_b   1.000
_cell.length_c   1.000
_cell.angle_alpha   90.00
_cell.angle_beta   90.00
_cell.angle_gamma   90.00
#
_symmetry.space_group_name_H-M   'P 1'
#
loop_
_entity.id
_entity.type
_entity.pdbx_description
1 polymer ?
#
loop_
_entity_poly.entity_id
_entity_poly.type
_entity_poly.pdbx_seq_one_letter_code
_entity_poly.pdbx_strand_id
1 'polypeptide(L)'
;MEQLALDLGVQEFALGSGVLRFNPTDPNLYQRFMDLEPRLQELRRELLRSSRDLEDAAQVLQLLSETDRKFKDLLTWVFGAENDFSRLLQDVNLFANDEQGHSIAENLLCALEPVLTRGAEQFVRRCTQAAQEKARLRRENQ
;
A
#
# COMPACT_ATOMS: atom_id res chain seq x y z
N MET A 1 -3.67 10.09 33.85
CA MET A 1 -2.70 9.51 32.89
C MET A 1 -1.99 10.63 32.16
N GLU A 2 -0.69 10.66 32.23
CA GLU A 2 0.09 11.67 31.49
C GLU A 2 0.14 11.32 30.02
N GLN A 3 -0.11 12.30 29.15
CA GLN A 3 -0.11 12.12 27.71
C GLN A 3 1.20 12.62 27.12
N LEU A 4 1.93 11.72 26.45
CA LEU A 4 3.20 12.04 25.81
C LEU A 4 2.97 12.43 24.36
N ALA A 5 3.53 13.56 23.96
CA ALA A 5 3.48 14.01 22.57
C ALA A 5 4.52 13.22 21.75
N LEU A 6 4.05 12.56 20.68
CA LEU A 6 4.91 11.77 19.80
C LEU A 6 4.45 11.96 18.36
N ASP A 7 5.35 12.52 17.54
CA ASP A 7 5.13 12.65 16.11
C ASP A 7 5.54 11.34 15.42
N LEU A 8 4.56 10.64 14.85
CA LEU A 8 4.78 9.38 14.13
C LEU A 8 5.04 9.60 12.63
N GLY A 9 5.15 10.83 12.19
CA GLY A 9 5.45 11.16 10.80
C GLY A 9 4.31 10.86 9.82
N VAL A 10 3.09 10.71 10.33
CA VAL A 10 1.92 10.39 9.51
C VAL A 10 1.56 11.57 8.62
N GLN A 11 1.40 11.30 7.33
CA GLN A 11 0.93 12.26 6.32
C GLN A 11 -0.41 11.81 5.77
N GLU A 12 -1.14 12.75 5.21
CA GLU A 12 -2.46 12.49 4.63
C GLU A 12 -2.40 12.59 3.11
N PHE A 13 -3.01 11.62 2.45
CA PHE A 13 -3.10 11.55 0.99
C PHE A 13 -4.56 11.38 0.60
N ALA A 14 -5.05 12.25 -0.27
CA ALA A 14 -6.41 12.10 -0.80
C ALA A 14 -6.46 10.88 -1.73
N LEU A 15 -7.43 10.01 -1.50
CA LEU A 15 -7.66 8.82 -2.31
C LEU A 15 -9.15 8.71 -2.59
N GLY A 16 -9.57 9.01 -3.82
CA GLY A 16 -10.99 9.12 -4.14
C GLY A 16 -11.64 10.20 -3.28
N SER A 17 -12.68 9.86 -2.55
CA SER A 17 -13.34 10.78 -1.61
C SER A 17 -12.83 10.62 -0.17
N GLY A 18 -11.91 9.69 0.07
CA GLY A 18 -11.36 9.41 1.38
C GLY A 18 -9.95 9.95 1.56
N VAL A 19 -9.41 9.73 2.76
CA VAL A 19 -8.07 10.14 3.13
C VAL A 19 -7.29 8.93 3.61
N LEU A 20 -6.15 8.69 2.99
CA LEU A 20 -5.21 7.65 3.36
C LEU A 20 -4.13 8.26 4.25
N ARG A 21 -3.88 7.65 5.41
CA ARG A 21 -2.93 8.18 6.40
C ARG A 21 -1.83 7.17 6.68
N PHE A 22 -0.60 7.56 6.40
CA PHE A 22 0.56 6.72 6.70
C PHE A 22 1.84 7.55 6.71
N ASN A 23 2.90 6.98 7.27
CA ASN A 23 4.23 7.57 7.21
C ASN A 23 4.98 7.00 6.00
N PRO A 24 5.20 7.77 4.93
CA PRO A 24 5.86 7.26 3.72
C PRO A 24 7.34 6.94 3.91
N THR A 25 7.95 7.36 5.03
CA THR A 25 9.36 7.08 5.34
C THR A 25 9.53 5.85 6.24
N ASP A 26 8.43 5.19 6.65
CA ASP A 26 8.50 4.03 7.54
C ASP A 26 9.03 2.81 6.78
N PRO A 27 10.22 2.26 7.17
CA PRO A 27 10.76 1.07 6.49
C PRO A 27 9.85 -0.15 6.58
N ASN A 28 9.10 -0.30 7.66
CA ASN A 28 8.18 -1.43 7.84
C ASN A 28 7.05 -1.39 6.81
N LEU A 29 6.52 -0.19 6.56
CA LEU A 29 5.46 0.00 5.55
C LEU A 29 6.00 -0.30 4.16
N TYR A 30 7.18 0.19 3.83
CA TYR A 30 7.83 -0.08 2.55
C TYR A 30 8.04 -1.58 2.35
N GLN A 31 8.51 -2.28 3.39
CA GLN A 31 8.73 -3.73 3.34
C GLN A 31 7.41 -4.47 3.08
N ARG A 32 6.34 -4.10 3.77
CA ARG A 32 5.02 -4.71 3.53
C ARG A 32 4.52 -4.45 2.12
N PHE A 33 4.75 -3.25 1.60
CA PHE A 33 4.38 -2.92 0.22
C PHE A 33 5.15 -3.77 -0.80
N MET A 34 6.45 -3.99 -0.57
CA MET A 34 7.24 -4.87 -1.43
C MET A 34 6.76 -6.33 -1.34
N ASP A 35 6.33 -6.77 -0.16
CA ASP A 35 5.78 -8.12 0.04
C ASP A 35 4.38 -8.28 -0.56
N LEU A 36 3.73 -7.18 -0.90
CA LEU A 36 2.40 -7.19 -1.51
C LEU A 36 2.41 -7.87 -2.89
N GLU A 37 3.43 -7.63 -3.71
CA GLU A 37 3.50 -8.15 -5.07
C GLU A 37 3.39 -9.68 -5.15
N PRO A 38 4.20 -10.47 -4.41
CA PRO A 38 4.05 -11.93 -4.46
C PRO A 38 2.69 -12.40 -3.93
N ARG A 39 2.10 -11.69 -2.97
CA ARG A 39 0.77 -12.02 -2.44
C ARG A 39 -0.32 -11.76 -3.48
N LEU A 40 -0.20 -10.68 -4.27
CA LEU A 40 -1.10 -10.40 -5.37
C LEU A 40 -0.99 -11.42 -6.49
N GLN A 41 0.21 -11.87 -6.79
CA GLN A 41 0.43 -12.94 -7.78
C GLN A 41 -0.27 -14.22 -7.34
N GLU A 42 -0.22 -14.55 -6.06
CA GLU A 42 -0.93 -15.72 -5.53
C GLU A 42 -2.45 -15.56 -5.64
N LEU A 43 -3.00 -14.40 -5.33
CA LEU A 43 -4.43 -14.12 -5.51
C LEU A 43 -4.85 -14.28 -6.97
N ARG A 44 -4.04 -13.80 -7.91
CA ARG A 44 -4.31 -13.94 -9.34
C ARG A 44 -4.31 -15.40 -9.77
N ARG A 45 -3.37 -16.19 -9.26
CA ARG A 45 -3.33 -17.63 -9.54
C ARG A 45 -4.56 -18.36 -9.00
N GLU A 46 -4.97 -18.04 -7.77
CA GLU A 46 -6.19 -18.60 -7.18
C GLU A 46 -7.42 -18.24 -8.01
N LEU A 47 -7.51 -16.97 -8.44
CA LEU A 47 -8.61 -16.49 -9.26
C LEU A 47 -8.68 -17.25 -10.57
N LEU A 48 -7.55 -17.43 -11.26
CA LEU A 48 -7.48 -18.17 -12.51
C LEU A 48 -7.84 -19.64 -12.35
N ARG A 49 -7.34 -20.30 -11.29
CA ARG A 49 -7.67 -21.71 -11.01
C ARG A 49 -9.16 -21.88 -10.73
N SER A 50 -9.71 -21.03 -9.87
CA SER A 50 -11.11 -21.12 -9.45
C SER A 50 -12.09 -20.76 -10.56
N SER A 51 -11.67 -19.91 -11.52
CA SER A 51 -12.53 -19.48 -12.62
C SER A 51 -12.60 -20.47 -13.78
N ARG A 52 -11.64 -21.41 -13.88
CA ARG A 52 -11.56 -22.36 -15.02
C ARG A 52 -12.81 -23.23 -15.19
N ASP A 53 -13.40 -23.65 -14.07
CA ASP A 53 -14.51 -24.56 -14.06
C ASP A 53 -15.87 -23.85 -13.95
N LEU A 54 -15.88 -22.51 -13.96
CA LEU A 54 -17.09 -21.72 -13.83
C LEU A 54 -17.65 -21.39 -15.22
N GLU A 55 -18.90 -21.80 -15.45
CA GLU A 55 -19.60 -21.57 -16.72
C GLU A 55 -20.60 -20.40 -16.61
N ASP A 56 -20.98 -20.04 -15.38
CA ASP A 56 -21.98 -19.02 -15.12
C ASP A 56 -21.31 -17.67 -14.82
N ALA A 57 -21.71 -16.63 -15.53
CA ALA A 57 -21.22 -15.27 -15.30
C ALA A 57 -21.45 -14.78 -13.88
N ALA A 58 -22.58 -15.16 -13.26
CA ALA A 58 -22.88 -14.77 -11.88
C ALA A 58 -21.85 -15.35 -10.89
N GLN A 59 -21.42 -16.60 -11.11
CA GLN A 59 -20.39 -17.22 -10.30
C GLN A 59 -19.04 -16.55 -10.45
N VAL A 60 -18.67 -16.14 -11.66
CA VAL A 60 -17.43 -15.41 -11.93
C VAL A 60 -17.45 -14.05 -11.23
N LEU A 61 -18.57 -13.32 -11.30
CA LEU A 61 -18.72 -12.03 -10.64
C LEU A 61 -18.62 -12.16 -9.11
N GLN A 62 -19.21 -13.22 -8.54
CA GLN A 62 -19.10 -13.49 -7.12
C GLN A 62 -17.66 -13.78 -6.71
N LEU A 63 -16.94 -14.57 -7.50
CA LEU A 63 -15.53 -14.86 -7.26
C LEU A 63 -14.67 -13.59 -7.32
N LEU A 64 -14.94 -12.69 -8.27
CA LEU A 64 -14.27 -11.40 -8.35
C LEU A 64 -14.53 -10.53 -7.13
N SER A 65 -15.76 -10.55 -6.59
CA SER A 65 -16.08 -9.81 -5.37
C SER A 65 -15.32 -10.34 -4.15
N GLU A 66 -15.19 -11.65 -4.04
CA GLU A 66 -14.43 -12.28 -2.96
C GLU A 66 -12.94 -11.97 -3.07
N THR A 67 -12.39 -12.01 -4.28
CA THR A 67 -10.98 -11.71 -4.55
C THR A 67 -10.68 -10.23 -4.29
N ASP A 68 -11.60 -9.34 -4.66
CA ASP A 68 -11.51 -7.91 -4.35
C ASP A 68 -11.40 -7.67 -2.84
N ARG A 69 -12.21 -8.37 -2.05
CA ARG A 69 -12.17 -8.24 -0.59
C ARG A 69 -10.80 -8.66 -0.05
N LYS A 70 -10.26 -9.78 -0.53
CA LYS A 70 -8.94 -10.26 -0.14
C LYS A 70 -7.85 -9.26 -0.51
N PHE A 71 -7.94 -8.64 -1.68
CA PHE A 71 -7.02 -7.62 -2.13
C PHE A 71 -7.06 -6.40 -1.20
N LYS A 72 -8.25 -5.92 -0.88
CA LYS A 72 -8.43 -4.79 0.03
C LYS A 72 -7.91 -5.09 1.44
N ASP A 73 -8.07 -6.32 1.91
CA ASP A 73 -7.51 -6.76 3.19
C ASP A 73 -5.97 -6.72 3.16
N LEU A 74 -5.35 -7.11 2.05
CA LEU A 74 -3.90 -6.99 1.88
C LEU A 74 -3.44 -5.53 1.90
N LEU A 75 -4.16 -4.64 1.26
CA LEU A 75 -3.85 -3.21 1.28
C LEU A 75 -3.97 -2.64 2.69
N THR A 76 -5.00 -3.03 3.43
CA THR A 76 -5.16 -2.63 4.82
C THR A 76 -4.02 -3.15 5.69
N TRP A 77 -3.55 -4.38 5.42
CA TRP A 77 -2.37 -4.93 6.10
C TRP A 77 -1.11 -4.11 5.82
N VAL A 78 -0.93 -3.63 4.58
CA VAL A 78 0.24 -2.80 4.21
C VAL A 78 0.20 -1.45 4.92
N PHE A 79 -0.93 -0.75 4.88
CA PHE A 79 -1.04 0.65 5.32
C PHE A 79 -1.52 0.82 6.74
N GLY A 80 -2.05 -0.22 7.36
CA GLY A 80 -2.54 -0.20 8.74
C GLY A 80 -4.06 -0.24 8.83
N ALA A 81 -4.57 -0.73 9.95
CA ALA A 81 -6.00 -0.94 10.18
C ALA A 81 -6.84 0.34 10.14
N GLU A 82 -6.22 1.51 10.33
CA GLU A 82 -6.89 2.80 10.23
C GLU A 82 -7.31 3.12 8.80
N ASN A 83 -6.68 2.48 7.81
CA ASN A 83 -6.92 2.70 6.40
C ASN A 83 -7.80 1.57 5.84
N ASP A 84 -9.10 1.70 6.03
CA ASP A 84 -10.06 0.74 5.49
C ASP A 84 -10.28 1.01 4.00
N PHE A 85 -9.67 0.19 3.16
CA PHE A 85 -9.72 0.37 1.72
C PHE A 85 -11.11 0.15 1.12
N SER A 86 -11.97 -0.62 1.78
CA SER A 86 -13.37 -0.74 1.34
C SER A 86 -14.10 0.59 1.44
N ARG A 87 -13.89 1.33 2.53
CA ARG A 87 -14.46 2.66 2.70
C ARG A 87 -13.81 3.71 1.83
N LEU A 88 -12.47 3.69 1.75
CA LEU A 88 -11.71 4.67 0.97
C LEU A 88 -12.07 4.64 -0.51
N LEU A 89 -12.36 3.45 -1.05
CA LEU A 89 -12.66 3.23 -2.46
C LEU A 89 -14.17 3.16 -2.73
N GLN A 90 -15.01 3.49 -1.75
CA GLN A 90 -16.47 3.53 -1.89
C GLN A 90 -17.07 2.21 -2.41
N ASP A 91 -16.54 1.09 -1.96
CA ASP A 91 -16.96 -0.25 -2.37
C ASP A 91 -16.79 -0.55 -3.88
N VAL A 92 -16.01 0.25 -4.59
CA VAL A 92 -15.66 -0.05 -5.98
C VAL A 92 -14.78 -1.30 -6.01
N ASN A 93 -15.10 -2.23 -6.90
CA ASN A 93 -14.30 -3.43 -7.09
C ASN A 93 -12.98 -3.06 -7.79
N LEU A 94 -11.84 -3.49 -7.23
CA LEU A 94 -10.52 -3.17 -7.78
C LEU A 94 -10.26 -3.80 -9.15
N PHE A 95 -11.04 -4.82 -9.53
CA PHE A 95 -10.95 -5.43 -10.87
C PHE A 95 -11.80 -4.69 -11.90
N ALA A 96 -12.62 -3.71 -11.49
CA ALA A 96 -13.34 -2.85 -12.43
C ALA A 96 -12.35 -2.04 -13.27
N ASN A 97 -12.81 -1.59 -14.43
CA ASN A 97 -11.99 -0.82 -15.35
C ASN A 97 -12.36 0.66 -15.31
N ASP A 98 -11.37 1.50 -15.57
CA ASP A 98 -11.59 2.91 -15.84
C ASP A 98 -12.14 3.08 -17.27
N GLU A 99 -12.36 4.33 -17.69
CA GLU A 99 -12.87 4.62 -19.04
C GLU A 99 -11.93 4.18 -20.15
N GLN A 100 -10.65 4.00 -19.85
CA GLN A 100 -9.63 3.61 -20.84
C GLN A 100 -9.34 2.11 -20.82
N GLY A 101 -10.03 1.35 -19.97
CA GLY A 101 -9.87 -0.10 -19.87
C GLY A 101 -8.77 -0.56 -18.93
N HIS A 102 -8.15 0.33 -18.15
CA HIS A 102 -7.19 -0.05 -17.12
C HIS A 102 -7.93 -0.43 -15.86
N SER A 103 -7.41 -1.44 -15.12
CA SER A 103 -8.02 -1.82 -13.87
C SER A 103 -7.79 -0.75 -12.81
N ILE A 104 -8.76 -0.60 -11.91
CA ILE A 104 -8.65 0.31 -10.78
C ILE A 104 -7.46 -0.10 -9.89
N ALA A 105 -7.22 -1.42 -9.76
CA ALA A 105 -6.07 -1.95 -9.02
C ALA A 105 -4.74 -1.44 -9.59
N GLU A 106 -4.56 -1.49 -10.90
CA GLU A 106 -3.34 -0.97 -11.55
C GLU A 106 -3.17 0.51 -11.30
N ASN A 107 -4.24 1.29 -11.46
CA ASN A 107 -4.22 2.72 -11.23
C ASN A 107 -3.84 3.07 -9.79
N LEU A 108 -4.38 2.31 -8.83
CA LEU A 108 -4.08 2.49 -7.42
C LEU A 108 -2.59 2.22 -7.11
N LEU A 109 -2.06 1.10 -7.58
CA LEU A 109 -0.66 0.74 -7.35
C LEU A 109 0.28 1.72 -8.04
N CYS A 110 -0.05 2.17 -9.25
CA CYS A 110 0.73 3.18 -9.97
C CYS A 110 0.73 4.53 -9.23
N ALA A 111 -0.35 4.87 -8.52
CA ALA A 111 -0.41 6.09 -7.73
C ALA A 111 0.39 5.99 -6.42
N LEU A 112 0.38 4.82 -5.78
CA LEU A 112 1.04 4.60 -4.49
C LEU A 112 2.55 4.41 -4.61
N GLU A 113 3.02 3.72 -5.65
CA GLU A 113 4.42 3.36 -5.81
C GLU A 113 5.37 4.55 -5.74
N PRO A 114 5.16 5.66 -6.47
CA PRO A 114 6.07 6.81 -6.40
C PRO A 114 6.15 7.43 -5.01
N VAL A 115 5.04 7.46 -4.27
CA VAL A 115 5.00 8.01 -2.91
C VAL A 115 5.88 7.18 -1.98
N LEU A 116 5.74 5.85 -2.05
CA LEU A 116 6.51 4.93 -1.21
C LEU A 116 7.98 4.90 -1.60
N THR A 117 8.29 4.95 -2.88
CA THR A 117 9.68 4.99 -3.38
C THR A 117 10.39 6.27 -2.92
N ARG A 118 9.73 7.42 -3.05
CA ARG A 118 10.29 8.69 -2.57
C ARG A 118 10.49 8.68 -1.06
N GLY A 119 9.54 8.11 -0.32
CA GLY A 119 9.65 7.97 1.13
C GLY A 119 10.83 7.11 1.55
N ALA A 120 11.03 5.98 0.89
CA ALA A 120 12.16 5.08 1.14
C ALA A 120 13.51 5.77 0.82
N GLU A 121 13.59 6.47 -0.31
CA GLU A 121 14.79 7.22 -0.69
C GLU A 121 15.09 8.33 0.31
N GLN A 122 14.09 9.04 0.77
CA GLN A 122 14.22 10.08 1.78
C GLN A 122 14.74 9.51 3.10
N PHE A 123 14.21 8.37 3.52
CA PHE A 123 14.66 7.67 4.72
C PHE A 123 16.15 7.31 4.62
N VAL A 124 16.56 6.70 3.50
CA VAL A 124 17.96 6.29 3.27
C VAL A 124 18.88 7.51 3.28
N ARG A 125 18.50 8.60 2.63
CA ARG A 125 19.31 9.82 2.62
C ARG A 125 19.50 10.40 4.02
N ARG A 126 18.44 10.42 4.84
CA ARG A 126 18.53 10.93 6.22
C ARG A 126 19.43 10.05 7.08
N CYS A 127 19.36 8.72 6.93
CA CYS A 127 20.26 7.81 7.62
C CYS A 127 21.71 8.02 7.21
N THR A 128 21.99 8.21 5.93
CA THR A 128 23.33 8.47 5.39
C THR A 128 23.87 9.80 5.92
N GLN A 129 23.06 10.85 5.91
CA GLN A 129 23.45 12.16 6.43
C GLN A 129 23.76 12.11 7.93
N ALA A 130 22.95 11.40 8.70
CA ALA A 130 23.18 11.22 10.14
C ALA A 130 24.48 10.49 10.42
N ALA A 131 24.79 9.44 9.64
CA ALA A 131 26.05 8.69 9.75
C ALA A 131 27.25 9.56 9.41
N GLN A 132 27.16 10.36 8.34
CA GLN A 132 28.22 11.29 7.92
C GLN A 132 28.46 12.36 8.98
N GLU A 133 27.42 12.89 9.59
CA GLU A 133 27.52 13.90 10.64
C GLU A 133 28.22 13.34 11.87
N LYS A 134 27.86 12.13 12.32
CA LYS A 134 28.53 11.44 13.42
C LYS A 134 30.02 11.20 13.13
N ALA A 135 30.35 10.78 11.91
CA ALA A 135 31.74 10.56 11.50
C ALA A 135 32.55 11.87 11.50
N ARG A 136 31.93 12.97 11.04
CA ARG A 136 32.52 14.29 11.07
C ARG A 136 32.83 14.76 12.50
N LEU A 137 31.86 14.62 13.41
CA LEU A 137 32.02 15.00 14.80
C LEU A 137 33.12 14.18 15.51
N ARG A 138 33.22 12.88 15.21
CA ARG A 138 34.30 12.04 15.74
C ARG A 138 35.68 12.54 15.28
N ARG A 139 35.82 12.93 14.02
CA ARG A 139 37.08 13.43 13.49
C ARG A 139 37.49 14.77 14.12
N GLU A 140 36.53 15.65 14.38
CA GLU A 140 36.79 16.93 15.02
C GLU A 140 37.21 16.79 16.48
N ASN A 141 36.81 15.72 17.16
CA ASN A 141 37.14 15.46 18.56
C ASN A 141 38.43 14.67 18.74
N GLN A 142 39.15 14.36 17.68
CA GLN A 142 40.47 13.77 17.72
C GLN A 142 41.53 14.88 17.54
#